data_07f5360cbaed6f4af350202f43b43c8e
#
_entry.id   07f5360cbaed6f4af350202f43b43c8e
#
_cell.length_a   1.000
_cell.length_b   1.000
_cell.length_c   1.000
_cell.angle_alpha   90.00
_cell.angle_beta   90.00
_cell.angle_gamma   90.00
#
_symmetry.space_group_name_H-M   'P 1'
#
loop_
_entity.id
_entity.type
_entity.pdbx_description
1 polymer ?
#
loop_
_entity_poly.entity_id
_entity_poly.type
_entity_poly.pdbx_seq_one_letter_code
_entity_poly.pdbx_strand_id
1 'polypeptide(L)'
;MKSVFAMAVPLISLVVFLQSCTYDKEMLVAVPASAPNSADTATVSFAVSIQPLLRVNCFSCHGNGSSLGDVSLDTYDDVRALAVSGRLLGSISHSAGFASMPEGADKLDDSSIDAVRIWIDEGTRNN
;
A
#
# COMPACT_ATOMS: atom_id res chain seq x y z
N MET A 1 -30.45 -73.88 -23.60
CA MET A 1 -28.98 -73.67 -23.52
C MET A 1 -28.73 -72.25 -23.84
N LYS A 2 -28.81 -71.36 -22.89
CA LYS A 2 -28.40 -69.93 -23.00
C LYS A 2 -27.84 -69.50 -21.67
N SER A 3 -26.51 -69.45 -21.58
CA SER A 3 -25.76 -68.93 -20.46
C SER A 3 -25.95 -67.42 -20.38
N VAL A 4 -26.46 -66.95 -19.28
CA VAL A 4 -26.50 -65.52 -18.96
C VAL A 4 -25.30 -65.21 -18.08
N PHE A 5 -24.30 -64.58 -18.67
CA PHE A 5 -23.15 -64.05 -17.98
C PHE A 5 -23.60 -62.76 -17.29
N ALA A 6 -23.73 -62.81 -15.96
CA ALA A 6 -23.93 -61.62 -15.17
C ALA A 6 -22.58 -60.92 -14.99
N MET A 7 -22.37 -59.82 -15.68
CA MET A 7 -21.26 -58.91 -15.44
C MET A 7 -21.53 -58.09 -14.21
N ALA A 8 -20.86 -58.42 -13.12
CA ALA A 8 -20.81 -57.58 -11.95
C ALA A 8 -19.85 -56.41 -12.20
N VAL A 9 -20.38 -55.22 -12.31
CA VAL A 9 -19.60 -53.98 -12.39
C VAL A 9 -19.22 -53.57 -10.99
N PRO A 10 -17.96 -53.52 -10.63
CA PRO A 10 -17.55 -52.97 -9.34
C PRO A 10 -17.76 -51.45 -9.35
N LEU A 11 -18.59 -50.99 -8.45
CA LEU A 11 -18.79 -49.57 -8.17
C LEU A 11 -17.50 -49.04 -7.56
N ILE A 12 -16.64 -48.47 -8.39
CA ILE A 12 -15.47 -47.73 -7.89
C ILE A 12 -15.98 -46.42 -7.33
N SER A 13 -16.10 -46.40 -6.03
CA SER A 13 -16.36 -45.18 -5.25
C SER A 13 -15.23 -44.20 -5.46
N LEU A 14 -15.47 -43.23 -6.34
CA LEU A 14 -14.57 -42.09 -6.55
C LEU A 14 -14.68 -41.18 -5.31
N VAL A 15 -13.87 -41.45 -4.32
CA VAL A 15 -13.66 -40.53 -3.18
C VAL A 15 -12.88 -39.36 -3.71
N VAL A 16 -13.61 -38.31 -4.09
CA VAL A 16 -13.03 -37.00 -4.38
C VAL A 16 -12.54 -36.43 -3.05
N PHE A 17 -11.25 -36.52 -2.81
CA PHE A 17 -10.60 -35.76 -1.75
C PHE A 17 -10.68 -34.28 -2.14
N LEU A 18 -11.67 -33.59 -1.63
CA LEU A 18 -11.65 -32.14 -1.55
C LEU A 18 -10.52 -31.79 -0.56
N GLN A 19 -9.31 -31.67 -1.08
CA GLN A 19 -8.25 -30.99 -0.34
C GLN A 19 -8.63 -29.52 -0.34
N SER A 20 -9.40 -29.14 0.65
CA SER A 20 -9.54 -27.78 1.09
C SER A 20 -8.13 -27.27 1.38
N CYS A 21 -7.61 -26.40 0.50
CA CYS A 21 -6.48 -25.57 0.84
C CYS A 21 -6.95 -24.67 1.98
N THR A 22 -6.74 -25.12 3.20
CA THR A 22 -6.72 -24.20 4.34
C THR A 22 -5.51 -23.32 4.12
N TYR A 23 -5.75 -22.12 3.61
CA TYR A 23 -4.79 -21.04 3.67
C TYR A 23 -4.62 -20.74 5.16
N ASP A 24 -3.59 -21.31 5.74
CA ASP A 24 -3.17 -20.99 7.10
C ASP A 24 -2.77 -19.52 7.14
N LYS A 25 -3.71 -18.73 7.59
CA LYS A 25 -3.56 -17.31 7.90
C LYS A 25 -2.82 -17.15 9.23
N GLU A 26 -1.95 -18.09 9.55
CA GLU A 26 -1.10 -18.06 10.73
C GLU A 26 0.33 -17.67 10.35
N MET A 27 0.48 -16.48 9.83
CA MET A 27 1.67 -15.69 10.09
C MET A 27 1.29 -14.21 10.19
N LEU A 28 0.17 -13.99 10.86
CA LEU A 28 0.05 -12.83 11.68
C LEU A 28 0.98 -13.05 12.85
N VAL A 29 2.24 -12.61 12.72
CA VAL A 29 2.93 -12.10 13.89
C VAL A 29 1.89 -11.23 14.57
N ALA A 30 1.41 -11.70 15.70
CA ALA A 30 0.57 -10.93 16.58
C ALA A 30 1.40 -9.69 16.95
N VAL A 31 1.27 -8.66 16.15
CA VAL A 31 1.47 -7.31 16.63
C VAL A 31 0.40 -7.19 17.69
N PRO A 32 0.75 -7.09 18.98
CA PRO A 32 -0.26 -6.89 20.01
C PRO A 32 -1.07 -5.69 19.54
N ALA A 33 -2.38 -5.88 19.41
CA ALA A 33 -3.32 -4.79 19.28
C ALA A 33 -3.32 -4.03 20.60
N SER A 34 -2.21 -3.39 20.91
CA SER A 34 -2.17 -2.25 21.80
C SER A 34 -2.78 -1.14 20.98
N ALA A 35 -4.05 -0.88 21.23
CA ALA A 35 -4.64 0.40 20.89
C ALA A 35 -3.59 1.47 21.19
N PRO A 36 -3.34 2.43 20.28
CA PRO A 36 -2.46 3.55 20.59
C PRO A 36 -3.17 4.42 21.62
N ASN A 37 -3.01 4.00 22.87
CA ASN A 37 -3.30 4.85 23.99
C ASN A 37 -1.99 5.54 24.31
N SER A 38 -1.96 6.86 24.13
CA SER A 38 -0.94 7.80 24.59
C SER A 38 0.24 8.03 23.63
N ALA A 39 0.25 9.20 22.99
CA ALA A 39 1.39 10.13 22.91
C ALA A 39 2.81 9.49 22.81
N ASP A 40 2.95 8.39 22.11
CA ASP A 40 4.22 8.04 21.52
C ASP A 40 4.22 8.79 20.18
N THR A 41 4.94 9.91 20.15
CA THR A 41 5.19 10.66 18.94
C THR A 41 6.08 9.78 18.08
N ALA A 42 5.47 8.81 17.43
CA ALA A 42 6.18 7.96 16.48
C ALA A 42 6.72 8.89 15.39
N THR A 43 7.99 9.20 15.50
CA THR A 43 8.70 10.03 14.53
C THR A 43 8.53 9.43 13.16
N VAL A 44 7.92 10.16 12.24
CA VAL A 44 7.71 9.66 10.88
C VAL A 44 9.04 9.67 10.13
N SER A 45 9.48 8.49 9.68
CA SER A 45 10.72 8.34 8.94
C SER A 45 10.52 8.56 7.44
N PHE A 46 11.44 9.31 6.81
CA PHE A 46 11.43 9.45 5.36
C PHE A 46 11.58 8.08 4.67
N ALA A 47 12.58 7.31 5.07
CA ALA A 47 12.91 6.04 4.41
C ALA A 47 11.85 4.95 4.63
N VAL A 48 11.21 4.93 5.81
CA VAL A 48 10.28 3.85 6.18
C VAL A 48 8.83 4.20 5.89
N SER A 49 8.46 5.49 5.96
CA SER A 49 7.08 5.92 5.83
C SER A 49 6.81 6.71 4.56
N ILE A 50 7.59 7.76 4.30
CA ILE A 50 7.30 8.71 3.21
C ILE A 50 7.71 8.16 1.86
N GLN A 51 8.94 7.65 1.73
CA GLN A 51 9.43 7.14 0.45
C GLN A 51 8.61 5.98 -0.09
N PRO A 52 8.22 4.94 0.69
CA PRO A 52 7.34 3.89 0.22
C PRO A 52 5.96 4.40 -0.22
N LEU A 53 5.37 5.34 0.53
CA LEU A 53 4.10 5.97 0.17
C LEU A 53 4.18 6.65 -1.20
N LEU A 54 5.23 7.44 -1.45
CA LEU A 54 5.44 8.12 -2.72
C LEU A 54 5.71 7.13 -3.86
N ARG A 55 6.46 6.05 -3.60
CA ARG A 55 6.72 5.02 -4.61
C ARG A 55 5.46 4.36 -5.13
N VAL A 56 4.53 4.08 -4.25
CA VAL A 56 3.26 3.41 -4.61
C VAL A 56 2.33 4.34 -5.36
N ASN A 57 2.23 5.61 -4.94
CA ASN A 57 1.17 6.51 -5.40
C ASN A 57 1.62 7.53 -6.46
N CYS A 58 2.93 7.81 -6.57
CA CYS A 58 3.41 8.96 -7.33
C CYS A 58 4.48 8.63 -8.36
N PHE A 59 5.33 7.61 -8.12
CA PHE A 59 6.51 7.33 -8.94
C PHE A 59 6.20 6.90 -10.37
N SER A 60 4.99 6.40 -10.65
CA SER A 60 4.60 6.08 -12.04
C SER A 60 4.68 7.29 -12.97
N CYS A 61 4.50 8.49 -12.43
CA CYS A 61 4.51 9.74 -13.19
C CYS A 61 5.66 10.68 -12.81
N HIS A 62 6.16 10.61 -11.57
CA HIS A 62 7.11 11.57 -11.01
C HIS A 62 8.40 10.93 -10.49
N GLY A 63 8.69 9.69 -10.83
CA GLY A 63 9.88 8.97 -10.40
C GLY A 63 10.48 8.10 -11.50
N ASN A 64 11.60 7.44 -11.20
CA ASN A 64 12.35 6.60 -12.14
C ASN A 64 12.78 7.36 -13.40
N GLY A 65 13.16 8.64 -13.25
CA GLY A 65 13.55 9.52 -14.35
C GLY A 65 12.37 10.18 -15.07
N SER A 66 11.13 9.93 -14.63
CA SER A 66 9.96 10.66 -15.12
C SER A 66 9.70 11.90 -14.27
N SER A 67 9.41 13.02 -14.94
CA SER A 67 9.17 14.32 -14.30
C SER A 67 7.94 15.01 -14.91
N LEU A 68 6.80 14.32 -14.90
CA LEU A 68 5.58 14.88 -15.46
C LEU A 68 5.25 16.22 -14.76
N GLY A 69 4.96 17.27 -15.53
CA GLY A 69 4.70 18.61 -15.01
C GLY A 69 5.89 19.24 -14.30
N ASP A 70 7.12 18.90 -14.71
CA ASP A 70 8.38 19.37 -14.13
C ASP A 70 8.52 19.06 -12.62
N VAL A 71 7.92 17.94 -12.19
CA VAL A 71 7.99 17.44 -10.81
C VAL A 71 8.73 16.12 -10.80
N SER A 72 9.86 16.05 -10.09
CA SER A 72 10.59 14.83 -9.78
C SER A 72 10.45 14.49 -8.31
N LEU A 73 10.39 13.20 -8.01
CA LEU A 73 10.40 12.65 -6.65
C LEU A 73 11.54 11.62 -6.46
N ASP A 74 12.50 11.60 -7.39
CA ASP A 74 13.55 10.59 -7.41
C ASP A 74 14.50 10.69 -6.23
N THR A 75 14.75 11.90 -5.75
CA THR A 75 15.68 12.14 -4.64
C THR A 75 14.96 12.69 -3.41
N TYR A 76 15.57 12.49 -2.24
CA TYR A 76 15.10 13.13 -1.01
C TYR A 76 15.01 14.65 -1.15
N ASP A 77 15.99 15.30 -1.79
CA ASP A 77 16.03 16.75 -1.93
C ASP A 77 14.87 17.26 -2.78
N ASP A 78 14.48 16.54 -3.84
CA ASP A 78 13.32 16.86 -4.67
C ASP A 78 12.03 16.80 -3.83
N VAL A 79 11.84 15.71 -3.09
CA VAL A 79 10.67 15.53 -2.22
C VAL A 79 10.62 16.62 -1.14
N ARG A 80 11.77 16.90 -0.52
CA ARG A 80 11.88 17.94 0.51
C ARG A 80 11.52 19.32 -0.03
N ALA A 81 12.00 19.68 -1.22
CA ALA A 81 11.67 20.95 -1.84
C ALA A 81 10.17 21.13 -2.06
N LEU A 82 9.49 20.08 -2.52
CA LEU A 82 8.03 20.08 -2.69
C LEU A 82 7.29 20.13 -1.36
N ALA A 83 7.80 19.46 -0.33
CA ALA A 83 7.23 19.47 1.00
C ALA A 83 7.32 20.86 1.65
N VAL A 84 8.50 21.46 1.64
CA VAL A 84 8.75 22.79 2.22
C VAL A 84 7.98 23.90 1.50
N SER A 85 7.79 23.77 0.18
CA SER A 85 6.96 24.72 -0.58
C SER A 85 5.45 24.56 -0.34
N GLY A 86 5.01 23.55 0.39
CA GLY A 86 3.61 23.21 0.61
C GLY A 86 2.95 22.49 -0.58
N ARG A 87 3.64 22.35 -1.72
CA ARG A 87 3.06 21.73 -2.92
C ARG A 87 2.73 20.27 -2.71
N LEU A 88 3.60 19.51 -2.04
CA LEU A 88 3.37 18.10 -1.78
C LEU A 88 2.08 17.90 -0.98
N LEU A 89 1.98 18.51 0.19
CA LEU A 89 0.82 18.35 1.08
C LEU A 89 -0.45 18.91 0.43
N GLY A 90 -0.37 20.09 -0.18
CA GLY A 90 -1.51 20.73 -0.84
C GLY A 90 -2.09 19.87 -1.97
N SER A 91 -1.23 19.25 -2.79
CA SER A 91 -1.64 18.42 -3.91
C SER A 91 -2.29 17.11 -3.46
N ILE A 92 -1.69 16.38 -2.52
CA ILE A 92 -2.23 15.07 -2.05
C ILE A 92 -3.50 15.21 -1.21
N SER A 93 -3.73 16.41 -0.62
CA SER A 93 -4.94 16.74 0.14
C SER A 93 -6.03 17.34 -0.73
N HIS A 94 -5.81 17.53 -2.02
CA HIS A 94 -6.68 18.24 -2.96
C HIS A 94 -7.07 19.64 -2.46
N SER A 95 -6.13 20.34 -1.85
CA SER A 95 -6.35 21.68 -1.32
C SER A 95 -6.52 22.72 -2.44
N ALA A 96 -7.36 23.71 -2.22
CA ALA A 96 -7.59 24.78 -3.18
C ALA A 96 -6.28 25.51 -3.53
N GLY A 97 -6.05 25.75 -4.83
CA GLY A 97 -4.83 26.40 -5.33
C GLY A 97 -3.68 25.46 -5.68
N PHE A 98 -3.84 24.17 -5.47
CA PHE A 98 -2.89 23.15 -5.86
C PHE A 98 -3.47 22.20 -6.90
N ALA A 99 -2.62 21.62 -7.74
CA ALA A 99 -3.03 20.54 -8.63
C ALA A 99 -3.39 19.31 -7.81
N SER A 100 -4.58 18.75 -8.01
CA SER A 100 -5.02 17.55 -7.29
C SER A 100 -4.22 16.32 -7.72
N MET A 101 -3.59 15.63 -6.77
CA MET A 101 -2.79 14.43 -7.00
C MET A 101 -3.24 13.29 -6.07
N PRO A 102 -3.28 12.03 -6.56
CA PRO A 102 -2.99 11.60 -7.93
C PRO A 102 -3.95 12.19 -8.96
N GLU A 103 -3.47 12.51 -10.16
CA GLU A 103 -4.30 13.11 -11.21
C GLU A 103 -5.42 12.16 -11.65
N GLY A 104 -6.66 12.66 -11.66
CA GLY A 104 -7.82 11.87 -12.08
C GLY A 104 -8.27 10.79 -11.09
N ALA A 105 -7.72 10.75 -9.87
CA ALA A 105 -8.09 9.84 -8.80
C ALA A 105 -8.53 10.59 -7.54
N ASP A 106 -9.05 9.86 -6.56
CA ASP A 106 -9.35 10.42 -5.25
C ASP A 106 -8.06 10.84 -4.51
N LYS A 107 -8.19 11.74 -3.55
CA LYS A 107 -7.09 12.09 -2.65
C LYS A 107 -6.59 10.86 -1.91
N LEU A 108 -5.36 10.90 -1.42
CA LEU A 108 -4.84 9.86 -0.55
C LEU A 108 -5.72 9.73 0.72
N ASP A 109 -5.64 8.57 1.35
CA ASP A 109 -6.30 8.36 2.65
C ASP A 109 -5.75 9.31 3.71
N ASP A 110 -6.57 9.59 4.71
CA ASP A 110 -6.24 10.59 5.72
C ASP A 110 -5.00 10.20 6.53
N SER A 111 -4.73 8.92 6.74
CA SER A 111 -3.54 8.45 7.47
C SER A 111 -2.25 8.69 6.67
N SER A 112 -2.30 8.52 5.37
CA SER A 112 -1.19 8.85 4.46
C SER A 112 -0.90 10.36 4.41
N ILE A 113 -1.95 11.16 4.36
CA ILE A 113 -1.84 12.63 4.40
C ILE A 113 -1.27 13.09 5.74
N ASP A 114 -1.73 12.50 6.85
CA ASP A 114 -1.24 12.82 8.18
C ASP A 114 0.23 12.43 8.37
N ALA A 115 0.67 11.29 7.84
CA ALA A 115 2.08 10.92 7.87
C ALA A 115 2.96 11.97 7.16
N VAL A 116 2.55 12.43 5.98
CA VAL A 116 3.28 13.49 5.27
C VAL A 116 3.28 14.81 6.06
N ARG A 117 2.15 15.18 6.68
CA ARG A 117 2.04 16.38 7.51
C ARG A 117 2.98 16.32 8.71
N ILE A 118 2.96 15.21 9.46
CA ILE A 118 3.83 15.00 10.61
C ILE A 118 5.30 15.09 10.21
N TRP A 119 5.69 14.44 9.12
CA TRP A 119 7.07 14.50 8.62
C TRP A 119 7.51 15.94 8.27
N ILE A 120 6.60 16.74 7.68
CA ILE A 120 6.86 18.14 7.38
C ILE A 120 7.02 18.94 8.68
N ASP A 121 6.11 18.77 9.63
CA ASP A 121 6.11 19.47 10.92
C ASP A 121 7.35 19.13 11.76
N GLU A 122 7.88 17.91 11.62
CA GLU A 122 9.13 17.47 12.24
C GLU A 122 10.40 17.96 11.52
N GLY A 123 10.25 18.78 10.48
CA GLY A 123 11.36 19.43 9.77
C GLY A 123 11.88 18.63 8.59
N THR A 124 11.08 17.78 7.98
CA THR A 124 11.42 17.02 6.76
C THR A 124 12.74 16.28 6.89
N ARG A 125 12.93 15.50 7.94
CA ARG A 125 14.20 14.79 8.18
C ARG A 125 14.44 13.66 7.17
N ASN A 126 15.72 13.47 6.80
CA ASN A 126 16.18 12.34 5.99
C ASN A 126 16.63 11.21 6.94
N ASN A 127 15.71 10.42 7.42
CA ASN A 127 15.92 9.40 8.47
C ASN A 127 15.31 8.03 8.10
#